data_99e03180231c744f17b263a977d1af4c
#
_entry.id   99e03180231c744f17b263a977d1af4c
#
_cell.length_a   1.000
_cell.length_b   1.000
_cell.length_c   1.000
_cell.angle_alpha   90.00
_cell.angle_beta   90.00
_cell.angle_gamma   90.00
#
_symmetry.space_group_name_H-M   'P 1'
#
loop_
_entity.id
_entity.type
_entity.pdbx_description
1 polymer ?
#
loop_
_entity_poly.entity_id
_entity_poly.type
_entity_poly.pdbx_seq_one_letter_code
_entity_poly.pdbx_strand_id
1 'polypeptide(L)'
;MQLRPYQQAAVDAVYNHLRDRDDNPCVVIPTAGGKTPCMATICKDAVTLWQGRVLVLAHVKELLQQTADKLTAVCPEVDFGIYSAGLKRRDTNNAVIIAGIQSIYKRACELDRFDLIIVDEAHLISFDGEGMYQQFLADAKKVNPHLRIIGFTATPFRL
;
A
#
# COMPACT_ATOMS: atom_id res chain seq x y z
N MET A 1 4.12 -18.97 -3.69
CA MET A 1 4.08 -18.65 -2.24
C MET A 1 2.74 -19.10 -1.67
N GLN A 2 2.78 -19.70 -0.51
CA GLN A 2 1.56 -20.14 0.16
C GLN A 2 1.38 -19.36 1.47
N LEU A 3 0.22 -18.73 1.63
CA LEU A 3 -0.11 -18.00 2.84
C LEU A 3 -0.41 -18.98 3.98
N ARG A 4 -0.03 -18.59 5.19
CA ARG A 4 -0.46 -19.30 6.39
C ARG A 4 -1.97 -19.06 6.60
N PRO A 5 -2.67 -19.95 7.35
CA PRO A 5 -4.12 -19.80 7.52
C PRO A 5 -4.56 -18.42 8.03
N TYR A 6 -3.85 -17.84 8.99
CA TYR A 6 -4.20 -16.52 9.51
C TYR A 6 -3.97 -15.40 8.47
N GLN A 7 -2.97 -15.55 7.63
CA GLN A 7 -2.70 -14.61 6.53
C GLN A 7 -3.80 -14.69 5.46
N GLN A 8 -4.18 -15.90 5.08
CA GLN A 8 -5.27 -16.10 4.13
C GLN A 8 -6.58 -15.53 4.68
N ALA A 9 -6.85 -15.75 5.96
CA ALA A 9 -8.05 -15.20 6.61
C ALA A 9 -8.04 -13.67 6.57
N ALA A 10 -6.89 -13.04 6.79
CA ALA A 10 -6.76 -11.59 6.73
C ALA A 10 -7.02 -11.06 5.31
N VAL A 11 -6.46 -11.69 4.30
CA VAL A 11 -6.67 -11.30 2.89
C VAL A 11 -8.14 -11.47 2.51
N ASP A 12 -8.75 -12.59 2.87
CA ASP A 12 -10.17 -12.84 2.60
C ASP A 12 -11.07 -11.80 3.28
N ALA A 13 -10.75 -11.44 4.51
CA ALA A 13 -11.49 -10.40 5.25
C ALA A 13 -11.40 -9.04 4.56
N VAL A 14 -10.22 -8.69 4.05
CA VAL A 14 -10.03 -7.44 3.29
C VAL A 14 -10.91 -7.46 2.03
N TYR A 15 -10.89 -8.54 1.27
CA TYR A 15 -11.69 -8.63 0.04
C TYR A 15 -13.18 -8.57 0.32
N ASN A 16 -13.64 -9.23 1.36
CA ASN A 16 -15.03 -9.14 1.79
C ASN A 16 -15.41 -7.72 2.19
N HIS A 17 -14.54 -7.04 2.94
CA HIS A 17 -14.75 -5.65 3.34
C HIS A 17 -14.87 -4.73 2.12
N LEU A 18 -13.93 -4.85 1.17
CA LEU A 18 -13.93 -4.02 -0.04
C LEU A 18 -15.19 -4.26 -0.89
N ARG A 19 -15.72 -5.47 -0.90
CA ARG A 19 -16.93 -5.82 -1.65
C ARG A 19 -18.18 -5.27 -0.99
N ASP A 20 -18.26 -5.33 0.34
CA ASP A 20 -19.50 -5.08 1.07
C ASP A 20 -19.58 -3.67 1.67
N ARG A 21 -18.46 -2.94 1.77
CA ARG A 21 -18.38 -1.64 2.42
C ARG A 21 -17.54 -0.67 1.61
N ASP A 22 -17.81 0.62 1.80
CA ASP A 22 -17.08 1.71 1.11
C ASP A 22 -15.97 2.32 1.95
N ASP A 23 -15.96 2.08 3.27
CA ASP A 23 -14.90 2.60 4.13
C ASP A 23 -13.61 1.80 3.99
N ASN A 24 -12.53 2.33 4.56
CA ASN A 24 -11.18 1.79 4.39
C ASN A 24 -10.86 0.77 5.48
N PRO A 25 -10.54 -0.50 5.13
CA PRO A 25 -10.15 -1.49 6.13
C PRO A 25 -8.72 -1.25 6.62
N CYS A 26 -8.47 -1.65 7.86
CA CYS A 26 -7.13 -1.69 8.42
C CYS A 26 -6.85 -3.08 8.95
N VAL A 27 -5.77 -3.69 8.49
CA VAL A 27 -5.35 -5.02 8.89
C VAL A 27 -4.32 -4.91 10.00
N VAL A 28 -4.58 -5.55 11.13
CA VAL A 28 -3.64 -5.58 12.25
C VAL A 28 -3.01 -6.98 12.31
N ILE A 29 -1.71 -7.05 12.06
CA ILE A 29 -0.93 -8.28 12.15
C ILE A 29 0.25 -8.00 13.08
N PRO A 30 0.28 -8.59 14.30
CA PRO A 30 1.25 -8.23 15.33
C PRO A 30 2.70 -8.57 15.02
N THR A 31 2.95 -9.39 14.00
CA THR A 31 4.30 -9.79 13.64
C THR A 31 4.76 -9.09 12.37
N ALA A 32 5.98 -8.56 12.39
CA ALA A 32 6.54 -7.80 11.25
C ALA A 32 6.57 -8.64 9.96
N GLY A 33 6.90 -9.94 10.06
CA GLY A 33 6.97 -10.82 8.89
C GLY A 33 5.62 -11.23 8.31
N GLY A 34 4.53 -11.10 9.08
CA GLY A 34 3.21 -11.54 8.65
C GLY A 34 2.52 -10.61 7.66
N LYS A 35 2.85 -9.32 7.67
CA LYS A 35 2.23 -8.32 6.78
C LYS A 35 2.66 -8.48 5.33
N THR A 36 3.95 -8.70 5.11
CA THR A 36 4.53 -8.68 3.76
C THR A 36 3.91 -9.70 2.81
N PRO A 37 3.72 -10.97 3.20
CA PRO A 37 3.02 -11.91 2.32
C PRO A 37 1.59 -11.50 1.99
N CYS A 38 0.87 -10.90 2.94
CA CYS A 38 -0.49 -10.41 2.69
C CYS A 38 -0.48 -9.26 1.70
N MET A 39 0.41 -8.28 1.89
CA MET A 39 0.53 -7.15 0.99
C MET A 39 0.91 -7.60 -0.43
N ALA A 40 1.86 -8.52 -0.54
CA ALA A 40 2.30 -9.06 -1.82
C ALA A 40 1.16 -9.79 -2.55
N THR A 41 0.37 -10.57 -1.83
CA THR A 41 -0.77 -11.28 -2.39
C THR A 41 -1.82 -10.31 -2.92
N ILE A 42 -2.13 -9.27 -2.15
CA ILE A 42 -3.10 -8.24 -2.57
C ILE A 42 -2.59 -7.49 -3.81
N CYS A 43 -1.30 -7.13 -3.84
CA CYS A 43 -0.71 -6.50 -5.02
C CYS A 43 -0.81 -7.41 -6.25
N LYS A 44 -0.46 -8.68 -6.10
CA LYS A 44 -0.53 -9.66 -7.18
C LYS A 44 -1.97 -9.80 -7.71
N ASP A 45 -2.91 -9.98 -6.81
CA ASP A 45 -4.33 -10.15 -7.20
C ASP A 45 -4.87 -8.89 -7.88
N ALA A 46 -4.54 -7.72 -7.35
CA ALA A 46 -4.98 -6.47 -7.95
C ALA A 46 -4.48 -6.31 -9.39
N VAL A 47 -3.21 -6.65 -9.63
CA VAL A 47 -2.61 -6.54 -10.97
C VAL A 47 -3.10 -7.62 -11.91
N THR A 48 -3.12 -8.89 -11.44
CA THR A 48 -3.37 -10.03 -12.33
C THR A 48 -4.85 -10.35 -12.51
N LEU A 49 -5.67 -10.20 -11.46
CA LEU A 49 -7.09 -10.55 -11.51
C LEU A 49 -7.97 -9.35 -11.83
N TRP A 50 -7.61 -8.16 -11.34
CA TRP A 50 -8.44 -6.98 -11.48
C TRP A 50 -7.85 -5.93 -12.40
N GLN A 51 -6.66 -6.17 -12.93
CA GLN A 51 -5.94 -5.26 -13.84
C GLN A 51 -5.83 -3.85 -13.26
N GLY A 52 -5.65 -3.80 -11.94
CA GLY A 52 -5.55 -2.56 -11.20
C GLY A 52 -4.12 -2.09 -11.07
N ARG A 53 -3.96 -0.81 -10.72
CA ARG A 53 -2.68 -0.20 -10.44
C ARG A 53 -2.60 0.12 -8.95
N VAL A 54 -1.51 -0.29 -8.30
CA VAL A 54 -1.36 -0.26 -6.85
C VAL A 54 -0.22 0.65 -6.42
N LEU A 55 -0.47 1.45 -5.38
CA LEU A 55 0.56 2.21 -4.71
C LEU A 55 0.72 1.67 -3.29
N VAL A 56 1.95 1.37 -2.89
CA VAL A 56 2.30 1.02 -1.52
C VAL A 56 3.00 2.21 -0.89
N LEU A 57 2.39 2.81 0.12
CA LEU A 57 2.96 3.94 0.84
C LEU A 57 3.70 3.48 2.09
N ALA A 58 4.92 3.95 2.24
CA ALA A 58 5.72 3.71 3.42
C ALA A 58 6.18 5.03 4.04
N HIS A 59 6.46 5.02 5.33
CA HIS A 59 6.83 6.22 6.07
C HIS A 59 8.34 6.47 6.09
N VAL A 60 9.12 5.41 6.24
CA VAL A 60 10.56 5.49 6.45
C VAL A 60 11.29 5.14 5.17
N LYS A 61 12.06 6.10 4.65
CA LYS A 61 12.84 5.98 3.42
C LYS A 61 13.71 4.73 3.41
N GLU A 62 14.37 4.43 4.52
CA GLU A 62 15.31 3.32 4.63
C GLU A 62 14.63 1.96 4.44
N LEU A 63 13.33 1.89 4.69
CA LEU A 63 12.57 0.65 4.56
C LEU A 63 11.97 0.44 3.18
N LEU A 64 12.00 1.45 2.30
CA LEU A 64 11.41 1.35 0.97
C LEU A 64 12.07 0.27 0.13
N GLN A 65 13.40 0.28 0.08
CA GLN A 65 14.14 -0.72 -0.68
C GLN A 65 13.94 -2.13 -0.10
N GLN A 66 13.93 -2.23 1.22
CA GLN A 66 13.67 -3.52 1.87
C GLN A 66 12.27 -4.03 1.57
N THR A 67 11.27 -3.16 1.60
CA THR A 67 9.90 -3.52 1.27
C THR A 67 9.81 -3.98 -0.18
N ALA A 68 10.42 -3.25 -1.10
CA ALA A 68 10.44 -3.62 -2.52
C ALA A 68 11.11 -4.99 -2.72
N ASP A 69 12.24 -5.22 -2.07
CA ASP A 69 12.98 -6.47 -2.17
C ASP A 69 12.16 -7.65 -1.64
N LYS A 70 11.50 -7.48 -0.51
CA LYS A 70 10.65 -8.52 0.07
C LYS A 70 9.43 -8.82 -0.80
N LEU A 71 8.77 -7.80 -1.32
CA LEU A 71 7.62 -7.98 -2.20
C LEU A 71 8.03 -8.66 -3.50
N THR A 72 9.17 -8.28 -4.07
CA THR A 72 9.71 -8.89 -5.27
C THR A 72 10.05 -10.36 -5.04
N ALA A 73 10.64 -10.69 -3.88
CA ALA A 73 10.98 -12.07 -3.54
C ALA A 73 9.72 -12.94 -3.41
N VAL A 74 8.65 -12.40 -2.87
CA VAL A 74 7.37 -13.10 -2.68
C VAL A 74 6.59 -13.22 -3.98
N CYS A 75 6.60 -12.18 -4.81
CA CYS A 75 5.85 -12.12 -6.07
C CYS A 75 6.76 -11.64 -7.21
N PRO A 76 7.68 -12.49 -7.70
CA PRO A 76 8.59 -12.06 -8.77
C PRO A 76 7.91 -11.75 -10.09
N GLU A 77 6.68 -12.20 -10.28
CA GLU A 77 5.89 -11.92 -11.49
C GLU A 77 5.30 -10.51 -11.53
N VAL A 78 5.35 -9.76 -10.43
CA VAL A 78 4.84 -8.39 -10.38
C VAL A 78 5.99 -7.41 -10.57
N ASP A 79 5.78 -6.41 -11.42
CA ASP A 79 6.77 -5.37 -11.68
C ASP A 79 6.63 -4.26 -10.64
N PHE A 80 7.55 -4.24 -9.68
CA PHE A 80 7.58 -3.24 -8.62
C PHE A 80 8.50 -2.08 -8.98
N GLY A 81 7.98 -0.85 -8.91
CA GLY A 81 8.76 0.36 -9.02
C GLY A 81 8.91 1.06 -7.68
N ILE A 82 9.86 1.98 -7.60
CA ILE A 82 10.11 2.78 -6.40
C ILE A 82 10.02 4.25 -6.76
N TYR A 83 9.33 5.02 -5.91
CA TYR A 83 9.30 6.48 -6.01
C TYR A 83 9.78 7.07 -4.70
N SER A 84 11.02 7.54 -4.68
CA SER A 84 11.65 8.09 -3.48
C SER A 84 12.76 9.06 -3.86
N ALA A 85 12.66 10.31 -3.42
CA ALA A 85 13.70 11.29 -3.62
C ALA A 85 15.01 10.87 -2.94
N GLY A 86 14.92 10.25 -1.77
CA GLY A 86 16.09 9.80 -1.02
C GLY A 86 16.84 8.67 -1.70
N LEU A 87 16.16 7.82 -2.45
CA LEU A 87 16.77 6.74 -3.23
C LEU A 87 17.05 7.17 -4.68
N LYS A 88 16.73 8.42 -5.03
CA LYS A 88 16.92 8.98 -6.37
C LYS A 88 16.22 8.17 -7.47
N ARG A 89 15.04 7.63 -7.16
CA ARG A 89 14.22 6.87 -8.10
C ARG A 89 12.85 7.50 -8.22
N ARG A 90 12.34 7.61 -9.45
CA ARG A 90 11.02 8.15 -9.76
C ARG A 90 10.32 7.28 -10.78
N ASP A 91 10.12 6.01 -10.42
CA ASP A 91 9.43 5.06 -11.28
C ASP A 91 7.94 5.41 -11.29
N THR A 92 7.36 5.60 -12.47
CA THR A 92 5.97 6.05 -12.59
C THR A 92 5.09 5.14 -13.44
N ASN A 93 5.69 4.18 -14.16
CA ASN A 93 4.97 3.35 -15.14
C ASN A 93 4.71 1.92 -14.68
N ASN A 94 5.19 1.55 -13.50
CA ASN A 94 5.04 0.19 -13.00
C ASN A 94 3.60 -0.06 -12.52
N ALA A 95 3.16 -1.31 -12.59
CA ALA A 95 1.85 -1.71 -12.09
C ALA A 95 1.73 -1.51 -10.58
N VAL A 96 2.81 -1.75 -9.84
CA VAL A 96 2.89 -1.49 -8.41
C VAL A 96 4.07 -0.55 -8.15
N ILE A 97 3.80 0.56 -7.47
CA ILE A 97 4.83 1.52 -7.07
C ILE A 97 4.89 1.56 -5.54
N ILE A 98 6.11 1.50 -5.02
CA ILE A 98 6.39 1.65 -3.59
C ILE A 98 6.99 3.03 -3.38
N ALA A 99 6.34 3.86 -2.59
CA ALA A 99 6.73 5.26 -2.44
C ALA A 99 6.80 5.68 -0.98
N GLY A 100 7.73 6.60 -0.69
CA GLY A 100 7.76 7.30 0.57
C GLY A 100 6.78 8.47 0.56
N ILE A 101 6.00 8.60 1.63
CA ILE A 101 5.00 9.68 1.71
C ILE A 101 5.63 11.06 1.55
N GLN A 102 6.84 11.26 2.07
CA GLN A 102 7.53 12.53 2.00
C GLN A 102 7.88 12.94 0.57
N SER A 103 8.08 11.95 -0.30
CA SER A 103 8.44 12.20 -1.71
C SER A 103 7.23 12.43 -2.61
N ILE A 104 6.07 11.92 -2.22
CA ILE A 104 4.92 11.79 -3.12
C ILE A 104 3.72 12.66 -2.73
N TYR A 105 3.66 13.18 -1.50
CA TYR A 105 2.40 13.70 -0.95
C TYR A 105 1.83 14.92 -1.69
N LYS A 106 2.64 15.64 -2.44
CA LYS A 106 2.20 16.77 -3.27
C LYS A 106 2.05 16.42 -4.75
N ARG A 107 2.22 15.15 -5.11
CA ARG A 107 2.38 14.73 -6.51
C ARG A 107 1.34 13.72 -6.98
N ALA A 108 0.20 13.65 -6.31
CA ALA A 108 -0.83 12.68 -6.67
C ALA A 108 -1.29 12.82 -8.14
N CYS A 109 -1.38 14.06 -8.63
CA CYS A 109 -1.82 14.32 -10.00
C CYS A 109 -0.76 13.97 -11.05
N GLU A 110 0.52 13.87 -10.64
CA GLU A 110 1.61 13.55 -11.56
C GLU A 110 1.77 12.05 -11.80
N LEU A 111 1.28 11.22 -10.89
CA LEU A 111 1.52 9.78 -10.88
C LEU A 111 0.45 8.99 -11.62
N ASP A 112 -0.50 9.68 -12.22
CA ASP A 112 -1.63 9.04 -12.85
C ASP A 112 -2.51 8.31 -11.81
N ARG A 113 -3.46 7.58 -12.29
CA ARG A 113 -4.51 6.99 -11.47
C ARG A 113 -4.03 5.70 -10.81
N PHE A 114 -4.32 5.56 -9.51
CA PHE A 114 -4.22 4.30 -8.79
C PHE A 114 -5.62 3.77 -8.47
N ASP A 115 -5.76 2.45 -8.49
CA ASP A 115 -7.01 1.79 -8.14
C ASP A 115 -7.03 1.38 -6.67
N LEU A 116 -5.84 1.14 -6.10
CA LEU A 116 -5.68 0.70 -4.73
C LEU A 116 -4.43 1.36 -4.12
N ILE A 117 -4.55 1.84 -2.90
CA ILE A 117 -3.41 2.30 -2.10
C ILE A 117 -3.33 1.42 -0.86
N ILE A 118 -2.16 0.84 -0.63
CA ILE A 118 -1.83 0.11 0.58
C ILE A 118 -0.94 1.01 1.43
N VAL A 119 -1.34 1.29 2.66
CA VAL A 119 -0.56 2.13 3.58
C VAL A 119 0.10 1.23 4.61
N ASP A 120 1.42 1.07 4.52
CA ASP A 120 2.20 0.33 5.52
C ASP A 120 2.39 1.22 6.75
N GLU A 121 2.37 0.62 7.93
CA GLU A 121 2.42 1.34 9.19
C GLU A 121 1.29 2.38 9.28
N ALA A 122 0.07 1.96 8.97
CA ALA A 122 -1.09 2.85 8.85
C ALA A 122 -1.42 3.59 10.16
N HIS A 123 -0.98 3.08 11.32
CA HIS A 123 -1.14 3.78 12.59
C HIS A 123 -0.46 5.15 12.60
N LEU A 124 0.54 5.37 11.75
CA LEU A 124 1.24 6.65 11.66
C LEU A 124 0.39 7.76 11.06
N ILE A 125 -0.68 7.42 10.34
CA ILE A 125 -1.59 8.43 9.77
C ILE A 125 -2.20 9.29 10.89
N SER A 126 -2.51 8.68 12.02
CA SER A 126 -3.10 9.39 13.18
C SER A 126 -2.12 10.37 13.83
N PHE A 127 -0.82 10.20 13.61
CA PHE A 127 0.24 11.05 14.15
C PHE A 127 0.88 11.93 13.08
N ASP A 128 0.22 12.08 11.93
CA ASP A 128 0.71 12.87 10.81
C ASP A 128 0.42 14.35 11.06
N GLY A 129 1.28 14.99 11.84
CA GLY A 129 1.10 16.39 12.24
C GLY A 129 1.14 17.37 11.06
N GLU A 130 1.72 16.99 9.94
CA GLU A 130 1.79 17.81 8.73
C GLU A 130 0.68 17.49 7.73
N GLY A 131 -0.11 16.47 7.97
CA GLY A 131 -1.21 16.08 7.12
C GLY A 131 -0.80 15.53 5.76
N MET A 132 0.43 15.03 5.61
CA MET A 132 0.94 14.51 4.32
C MET A 132 0.10 13.36 3.79
N TYR A 133 -0.23 12.39 4.64
CA TYR A 133 -1.07 11.26 4.23
C TYR A 133 -2.46 11.73 3.85
N GLN A 134 -3.06 12.59 4.66
CA GLN A 134 -4.40 13.08 4.40
C GLN A 134 -4.47 13.89 3.11
N GLN A 135 -3.48 14.75 2.87
CA GLN A 135 -3.40 15.52 1.63
C GLN A 135 -3.25 14.60 0.43
N PHE A 136 -2.33 13.64 0.49
CA PHE A 136 -2.09 12.73 -0.63
C PHE A 136 -3.32 11.88 -0.94
N LEU A 137 -3.94 11.30 0.09
CA LEU A 137 -5.10 10.43 -0.10
C LEU A 137 -6.30 11.21 -0.64
N ALA A 138 -6.50 12.44 -0.19
CA ALA A 138 -7.55 13.30 -0.72
C ALA A 138 -7.33 13.64 -2.19
N ASP A 139 -6.09 13.99 -2.56
CA ASP A 139 -5.74 14.31 -3.94
C ASP A 139 -5.84 13.08 -4.84
N ALA A 140 -5.41 11.92 -4.36
CA ALA A 140 -5.53 10.66 -5.10
C ALA A 140 -6.99 10.28 -5.35
N LYS A 141 -7.87 10.56 -4.41
CA LYS A 141 -9.32 10.36 -4.56
C LYS A 141 -9.92 11.29 -5.59
N LYS A 142 -9.38 12.49 -5.78
CA LYS A 142 -9.80 13.41 -6.85
C LYS A 142 -9.42 12.87 -8.22
N VAL A 143 -8.24 12.25 -8.32
CA VAL A 143 -7.79 11.62 -9.57
C VAL A 143 -8.65 10.39 -9.89
N ASN A 144 -8.95 9.58 -8.90
CA ASN A 144 -9.81 8.41 -9.04
C ASN A 144 -10.81 8.33 -7.87
N PRO A 145 -12.06 8.76 -8.07
CA PRO A 145 -13.09 8.70 -7.01
C PRO A 145 -13.40 7.28 -6.52
N HIS A 146 -13.07 6.26 -7.31
CA HIS A 146 -13.29 4.85 -6.96
C HIS A 146 -12.09 4.21 -6.26
N LEU A 147 -11.06 5.00 -5.96
CA LEU A 147 -9.87 4.53 -5.25
C LEU A 147 -10.25 3.86 -3.92
N ARG A 148 -9.65 2.71 -3.65
CA ARG A 148 -9.79 2.02 -2.36
C ARG A 148 -8.45 2.08 -1.61
N ILE A 149 -8.52 2.12 -0.29
CA ILE A 149 -7.35 2.27 0.58
C ILE A 149 -7.39 1.15 1.62
N ILE A 150 -6.25 0.45 1.79
CA ILE A 150 -6.08 -0.61 2.79
C ILE A 150 -4.92 -0.21 3.68
N GLY A 151 -5.15 -0.17 4.99
CA GLY A 151 -4.09 0.04 5.96
C GLY A 151 -3.55 -1.28 6.51
N PHE A 152 -2.25 -1.33 6.76
CA PHE A 152 -1.59 -2.43 7.45
C PHE A 152 -0.81 -1.88 8.63
N THR A 153 -0.89 -2.54 9.77
CA THR A 153 -0.12 -2.17 10.95
C THR A 153 0.14 -3.39 11.83
N ALA A 154 1.27 -3.36 12.53
CA ALA A 154 1.56 -4.33 13.59
C ALA A 154 1.03 -3.86 14.95
N THR A 155 0.67 -2.58 15.07
CA THR A 155 0.25 -1.95 16.31
C THR A 155 -1.21 -1.51 16.20
N PRO A 156 -2.11 -1.95 17.11
CA PRO A 156 -3.49 -1.49 17.09
C PRO A 156 -3.58 0.03 17.26
N PHE A 157 -4.54 0.64 16.57
CA PHE A 157 -4.84 2.06 16.75
C PHE A 157 -5.33 2.30 18.16
N ARG A 158 -4.88 3.39 18.76
CA ARG A 158 -5.49 3.97 19.94
C ARG A 158 -6.38 5.12 19.51
N LEU A 159 -7.60 5.01 19.90
CA LEU A 159 -8.55 6.08 19.69
C LEU A 159 -8.36 7.19 20.73
#